data_27128d842eeeba641439f1635082303f
#
_entry.id   27128d842eeeba641439f1635082303f
#
_cell.length_a   1.000
_cell.length_b   1.000
_cell.length_c   1.000
_cell.angle_alpha   90.00
_cell.angle_beta   90.00
_cell.angle_gamma   90.00
#
_symmetry.space_group_name_H-M   'P 1'
#
loop_
_entity.id
_entity.type
_entity.pdbx_description
1 polymer ?
#
loop_
_entity_poly.entity_id
_entity_poly.type
_entity_poly.pdbx_seq_one_letter_code
_entity_poly.pdbx_strand_id
1 'polypeptide(L)'
;ADLYAGDVGTVRGRFAYSKWLYIKFDKLNYFCWAAPSVVDVVGDVSKINLTVPNLQSIGSDQYGSPQNVTAIRDGNKVIVNWDQMVMTTDKDRGYFWELFVCQGGNYIWWTGSHPDQFSTSFSVKDEAGCSAPSLGFLYTVEKHGYSEPVTIPWPAP
;
A
#
# COMPACT_ATOMS: atom_id res chain seq x y z
N ALA A 1 -8.62 20.13 1.51
CA ALA A 1 -8.55 21.25 0.55
C ALA A 1 -8.52 20.67 -0.85
N ASP A 2 -9.34 21.21 -1.74
CA ASP A 2 -9.41 20.73 -3.12
C ASP A 2 -8.31 21.37 -3.97
N LEU A 3 -7.76 20.60 -4.90
CA LEU A 3 -6.83 21.06 -5.92
C LEU A 3 -7.58 21.28 -7.23
N TYR A 4 -7.22 22.33 -7.95
CA TYR A 4 -7.84 22.72 -9.21
C TYR A 4 -6.77 22.92 -10.29
N ALA A 5 -7.20 22.93 -11.55
CA ALA A 5 -6.33 23.28 -12.66
C ALA A 5 -5.67 24.63 -12.45
N GLY A 6 -4.35 24.69 -12.56
CA GLY A 6 -3.54 25.88 -12.30
C GLY A 6 -2.91 25.96 -10.90
N ASP A 7 -3.29 25.08 -9.96
CA ASP A 7 -2.55 24.96 -8.70
C ASP A 7 -1.14 24.41 -8.99
N VAL A 8 -0.13 25.03 -8.40
CA VAL A 8 1.28 24.70 -8.62
C VAL A 8 1.90 24.04 -7.38
N GLY A 9 2.99 23.33 -7.57
CA GLY A 9 3.72 22.68 -6.50
C GLY A 9 5.09 22.18 -6.93
N THR A 10 5.85 21.66 -5.99
CA THR A 10 7.18 21.12 -6.22
C THR A 10 7.18 19.61 -6.04
N VAL A 11 7.67 18.87 -7.06
CA VAL A 11 7.88 17.43 -6.97
C VAL A 11 9.05 17.15 -6.02
N ARG A 12 8.83 16.35 -5.00
CA ARG A 12 9.79 15.97 -3.96
C ARG A 12 10.15 14.49 -3.95
N GLY A 13 9.33 13.67 -4.60
CA GLY A 13 9.58 12.24 -4.71
C GLY A 13 8.87 11.65 -5.92
N ARG A 14 9.32 10.47 -6.32
CA ARG A 14 8.64 9.63 -7.30
C ARG A 14 8.51 8.22 -6.77
N PHE A 15 7.42 7.57 -7.10
CA PHE A 15 7.20 6.23 -6.62
C PHE A 15 8.05 5.23 -7.40
N ALA A 16 8.67 4.28 -6.66
CA ALA A 16 9.62 3.32 -7.23
C ALA A 16 8.98 2.36 -8.26
N TYR A 17 7.70 2.06 -8.11
CA TYR A 17 7.00 1.00 -8.86
C TYR A 17 5.91 1.53 -9.78
N SER A 18 5.77 2.84 -9.89
CA SER A 18 4.81 3.48 -10.80
C SER A 18 5.28 4.88 -11.19
N LYS A 19 4.47 5.59 -11.96
CA LYS A 19 4.75 6.97 -12.38
C LYS A 19 4.18 8.03 -11.41
N TRP A 20 3.65 7.64 -10.24
CA TRP A 20 3.10 8.57 -9.27
C TRP A 20 4.18 9.47 -8.68
N LEU A 21 3.82 10.73 -8.44
CA LEU A 21 4.70 11.78 -7.96
C LEU A 21 4.28 12.24 -6.58
N TYR A 22 5.25 12.42 -5.69
CA TYR A 22 5.06 12.97 -4.37
C TYR A 22 5.30 14.48 -4.42
N ILE A 23 4.24 15.25 -4.28
CA ILE A 23 4.23 16.69 -4.59
C ILE A 23 3.83 17.50 -3.35
N LYS A 24 4.58 18.59 -3.10
CA LYS A 24 4.18 19.66 -2.20
C LYS A 24 3.53 20.75 -3.02
N PHE A 25 2.20 20.80 -3.01
CA PHE A 25 1.47 21.90 -3.61
C PHE A 25 1.57 23.16 -2.72
N ASP A 26 1.72 24.32 -3.33
CA ASP A 26 1.91 25.59 -2.61
C ASP A 26 0.69 25.93 -1.73
N LYS A 27 -0.49 25.58 -2.20
CA LYS A 27 -1.78 25.74 -1.53
C LYS A 27 -1.97 24.83 -0.30
N LEU A 28 -1.25 23.69 -0.23
CA LEU A 28 -1.41 22.71 0.84
C LEU A 28 -0.26 22.84 1.84
N ASN A 29 -0.53 22.52 3.11
CA ASN A 29 0.49 22.42 4.15
C ASN A 29 1.06 21.01 4.30
N TYR A 30 0.62 20.05 3.48
CA TYR A 30 1.05 18.65 3.45
C TYR A 30 1.43 18.22 2.02
N PHE A 31 2.01 17.04 1.89
CA PHE A 31 2.35 16.44 0.61
C PHE A 31 1.25 15.53 0.12
N CYS A 32 1.13 15.39 -1.19
CA CYS A 32 0.18 14.47 -1.84
C CYS A 32 0.89 13.58 -2.85
N TRP A 33 0.36 12.39 -3.02
CA TRP A 33 0.64 11.56 -4.19
C TRP A 33 -0.30 11.94 -5.32
N ALA A 34 0.26 12.30 -6.47
CA ALA A 34 -0.51 12.68 -7.65
C ALA A 34 -0.21 11.73 -8.82
N ALA A 35 -1.27 11.30 -9.51
CA ALA A 35 -1.13 10.54 -10.73
C ALA A 35 -0.56 11.43 -11.87
N PRO A 36 0.29 10.90 -12.76
CA PRO A 36 0.86 11.69 -13.85
C PRO A 36 -0.17 12.21 -14.83
N SER A 37 -1.35 11.62 -14.88
CA SER A 37 -2.46 12.04 -15.75
C SER A 37 -3.17 13.32 -15.29
N VAL A 38 -2.90 13.78 -14.07
CA VAL A 38 -3.57 14.96 -13.48
C VAL A 38 -2.62 16.11 -13.19
N VAL A 39 -1.35 15.99 -13.59
CA VAL A 39 -0.33 17.03 -13.39
C VAL A 39 0.53 17.19 -14.65
N ASP A 40 0.86 18.42 -14.97
CA ASP A 40 1.88 18.77 -15.97
C ASP A 40 3.20 19.01 -15.24
N VAL A 41 4.27 18.30 -15.63
CA VAL A 41 5.56 18.41 -14.96
C VAL A 41 6.58 19.10 -15.85
N VAL A 42 7.22 20.11 -15.31
CA VAL A 42 8.36 20.79 -15.94
C VAL A 42 9.65 20.30 -15.29
N GLY A 43 10.55 19.74 -16.10
CA GLY A 43 11.84 19.21 -15.65
C GLY A 43 11.98 17.70 -15.78
N ASP A 44 13.10 17.18 -15.30
CA ASP A 44 13.47 15.76 -15.43
C ASP A 44 13.13 15.00 -14.15
N VAL A 45 12.00 14.31 -14.14
CA VAL A 45 11.55 13.51 -13.00
C VAL A 45 12.48 12.31 -12.71
N SER A 46 13.32 11.88 -13.66
CA SER A 46 14.24 10.76 -13.43
C SER A 46 15.29 11.08 -12.36
N LYS A 47 15.56 12.36 -12.15
CA LYS A 47 16.50 12.86 -11.14
C LYS A 47 15.91 13.04 -9.75
N ILE A 48 14.61 12.85 -9.60
CA ILE A 48 13.92 12.95 -8.32
C ILE A 48 14.13 11.65 -7.53
N ASN A 49 14.33 11.78 -6.23
CA ASN A 49 14.51 10.64 -5.34
C ASN A 49 13.32 9.68 -5.39
N LEU A 50 13.62 8.39 -5.32
CA LEU A 50 12.60 7.37 -5.09
C LEU A 50 12.05 7.53 -3.67
N THR A 51 10.74 7.49 -3.55
CA THR A 51 10.03 7.66 -2.30
C THR A 51 8.97 6.57 -2.17
N VAL A 52 8.83 6.02 -0.99
CA VAL A 52 7.78 5.04 -0.67
C VAL A 52 6.72 5.74 0.17
N PRO A 53 5.42 5.50 -0.07
CA PRO A 53 4.37 6.01 0.79
C PRO A 53 4.57 5.58 2.24
N ASN A 54 4.43 6.52 3.17
CA ASN A 54 4.31 6.19 4.59
C ASN A 54 2.83 6.27 4.97
N LEU A 55 2.20 5.12 5.14
CA LEU A 55 0.76 5.02 5.41
C LEU A 55 0.39 5.63 6.77
N GLN A 56 1.25 5.49 7.78
CA GLN A 56 1.02 6.10 9.10
C GLN A 56 1.01 7.62 9.06
N SER A 57 1.67 8.24 8.07
CA SER A 57 1.62 9.70 7.90
C SER A 57 0.28 10.21 7.36
N ILE A 58 -0.58 9.32 6.86
CA ILE A 58 -1.93 9.66 6.38
C ILE A 58 -2.86 9.82 7.58
N GLY A 59 -2.69 9.02 8.59
CA GLY A 59 -3.48 8.99 9.82
C GLY A 59 -3.56 7.58 10.41
N SER A 60 -4.11 7.48 11.61
CA SER A 60 -4.28 6.21 12.31
C SER A 60 -5.75 5.79 12.28
N ASP A 61 -5.99 4.50 12.18
CA ASP A 61 -7.30 3.94 12.41
C ASP A 61 -7.64 3.90 13.92
N GLN A 62 -8.90 3.57 14.23
CA GLN A 62 -9.35 3.44 15.63
C GLN A 62 -9.49 1.97 16.09
N TYR A 63 -9.22 0.99 15.22
CA TYR A 63 -9.49 -0.43 15.50
C TYR A 63 -8.24 -1.22 15.86
N GLY A 64 -7.07 -0.71 15.54
CA GLY A 64 -5.78 -1.37 15.76
C GLY A 64 -5.47 -2.39 14.67
N SER A 65 -4.33 -3.04 14.82
CA SER A 65 -3.76 -3.94 13.81
C SER A 65 -4.50 -5.27 13.71
N PRO A 66 -4.52 -5.91 12.53
CA PRO A 66 -5.07 -7.25 12.35
C PRO A 66 -4.45 -8.26 13.31
N GLN A 67 -5.27 -9.21 13.79
CA GLN A 67 -4.86 -10.22 14.77
C GLN A 67 -4.78 -11.61 14.14
N ASN A 68 -3.95 -12.47 14.72
CA ASN A 68 -3.77 -13.88 14.33
C ASN A 68 -3.50 -14.07 12.84
N VAL A 69 -2.67 -13.20 12.29
CA VAL A 69 -2.29 -13.26 10.87
C VAL A 69 -1.48 -14.54 10.63
N THR A 70 -1.94 -15.34 9.68
CA THR A 70 -1.29 -16.59 9.26
C THR A 70 -1.09 -16.60 7.76
N ALA A 71 -0.10 -17.33 7.29
CA ALA A 71 0.13 -17.54 5.86
C ALA A 71 0.54 -19.01 5.61
N ILE A 72 -0.05 -19.60 4.60
CA ILE A 72 0.29 -20.97 4.16
C ILE A 72 0.60 -20.96 2.66
N ARG A 73 1.51 -21.83 2.26
CA ARG A 73 1.86 -22.02 0.84
C ARG A 73 1.12 -23.21 0.27
N ASP A 74 0.54 -23.02 -0.90
CA ASP A 74 -0.06 -24.04 -1.74
C ASP A 74 0.54 -23.91 -3.16
N GLY A 75 1.59 -24.68 -3.42
CA GLY A 75 2.37 -24.57 -4.65
C GLY A 75 2.94 -23.16 -4.82
N ASN A 76 2.59 -22.53 -5.94
CA ASN A 76 3.01 -21.16 -6.27
C ASN A 76 2.02 -20.08 -5.75
N LYS A 77 1.20 -20.41 -4.76
CA LYS A 77 0.31 -19.46 -4.10
C LYS A 77 0.62 -19.38 -2.61
N VAL A 78 0.49 -18.19 -2.08
CA VAL A 78 0.45 -17.95 -0.63
C VAL A 78 -0.96 -17.48 -0.29
N ILE A 79 -1.56 -18.14 0.70
CA ILE A 79 -2.89 -17.82 1.23
C ILE A 79 -2.68 -17.21 2.60
N VAL A 80 -3.16 -16.00 2.79
CA VAL A 80 -3.07 -15.25 4.05
C VAL A 80 -4.45 -15.17 4.67
N ASN A 81 -4.52 -15.40 5.98
CA ASN A 81 -5.75 -15.32 6.76
C ASN A 81 -5.49 -14.52 8.06
N TRP A 82 -6.54 -13.90 8.58
CA TRP A 82 -6.52 -13.18 9.86
C TRP A 82 -7.88 -13.22 10.52
N ASP A 83 -7.94 -12.81 11.78
CA ASP A 83 -9.21 -12.71 12.49
C ASP A 83 -10.01 -11.49 12.03
N GLN A 84 -11.34 -11.64 12.00
CA GLN A 84 -12.22 -10.53 11.73
C GLN A 84 -12.08 -9.44 12.80
N MET A 85 -11.78 -8.21 12.35
CA MET A 85 -11.86 -7.03 13.20
C MET A 85 -13.30 -6.53 13.22
N VAL A 86 -13.90 -6.43 14.40
CA VAL A 86 -15.27 -5.87 14.54
C VAL A 86 -15.21 -4.36 14.36
N MET A 87 -15.78 -3.89 13.27
CA MET A 87 -15.87 -2.48 12.92
C MET A 87 -17.31 -2.00 12.91
N THR A 88 -17.51 -0.69 13.05
CA THR A 88 -18.85 -0.12 12.85
C THR A 88 -19.29 -0.26 11.39
N THR A 89 -20.60 -0.21 11.13
CA THR A 89 -21.18 -0.50 9.81
C THR A 89 -21.04 0.61 8.77
N ASP A 90 -20.25 1.62 9.05
CA ASP A 90 -19.99 2.70 8.09
C ASP A 90 -19.22 2.18 6.87
N LYS A 91 -19.21 2.98 5.80
CA LYS A 91 -18.47 2.69 4.58
C LYS A 91 -16.95 2.88 4.74
N ASP A 92 -16.20 2.36 3.79
CA ASP A 92 -14.77 2.58 3.62
C ASP A 92 -13.92 2.08 4.80
N ARG A 93 -14.19 0.85 5.23
CA ARG A 93 -13.48 0.14 6.28
C ARG A 93 -13.14 -1.25 5.85
N GLY A 94 -12.03 -1.78 6.33
CA GLY A 94 -11.62 -3.13 6.05
C GLY A 94 -10.12 -3.33 6.18
N TYR A 95 -9.52 -3.93 5.17
CA TYR A 95 -8.11 -4.32 5.21
C TYR A 95 -7.38 -3.87 3.96
N PHE A 96 -6.11 -3.58 4.13
CA PHE A 96 -5.18 -3.25 3.06
C PHE A 96 -3.88 -4.04 3.26
N TRP A 97 -3.24 -4.44 2.17
CA TRP A 97 -1.96 -5.10 2.23
C TRP A 97 -0.99 -4.58 1.17
N GLU A 98 0.29 -4.61 1.56
CA GLU A 98 1.43 -4.37 0.68
C GLU A 98 2.30 -5.63 0.67
N LEU A 99 2.58 -6.14 -0.50
CA LEU A 99 3.35 -7.36 -0.69
C LEU A 99 4.53 -7.10 -1.62
N PHE A 100 5.62 -7.80 -1.34
CA PHE A 100 6.75 -7.91 -2.24
C PHE A 100 6.93 -9.39 -2.55
N VAL A 101 6.53 -9.80 -3.75
CA VAL A 101 6.41 -11.21 -4.15
C VAL A 101 7.23 -11.51 -5.40
N CYS A 102 7.67 -12.75 -5.52
CA CYS A 102 8.38 -13.24 -6.70
C CYS A 102 7.40 -13.75 -7.75
N GLN A 103 7.44 -13.19 -8.95
CA GLN A 103 6.65 -13.68 -10.07
C GLN A 103 7.46 -13.63 -11.37
N GLY A 104 7.62 -14.80 -12.03
CA GLY A 104 8.41 -14.91 -13.26
C GLY A 104 9.86 -14.46 -13.11
N GLY A 105 10.49 -14.71 -11.95
CA GLY A 105 11.84 -14.29 -11.62
C GLY A 105 12.02 -12.80 -11.30
N ASN A 106 10.93 -12.05 -11.24
CA ASN A 106 10.93 -10.63 -10.88
C ASN A 106 10.31 -10.41 -9.50
N TYR A 107 10.91 -9.50 -8.74
CA TYR A 107 10.40 -9.08 -7.45
C TYR A 107 9.38 -7.94 -7.65
N ILE A 108 8.12 -8.22 -7.38
CA ILE A 108 7.00 -7.33 -7.70
C ILE A 108 6.40 -6.77 -6.41
N TRP A 109 6.19 -5.46 -6.35
CA TRP A 109 5.35 -4.84 -5.36
C TRP A 109 3.88 -4.99 -5.77
N TRP A 110 3.09 -5.55 -4.87
CA TRP A 110 1.67 -5.82 -5.07
C TRP A 110 0.85 -5.27 -3.91
N THR A 111 -0.21 -4.55 -4.18
CA THR A 111 -1.15 -4.09 -3.17
C THR A 111 -2.55 -4.61 -3.45
N GLY A 112 -3.34 -4.72 -2.39
CA GLY A 112 -4.75 -5.03 -2.50
C GLY A 112 -5.50 -4.64 -1.24
N SER A 113 -6.82 -4.71 -1.31
CA SER A 113 -7.68 -4.35 -0.19
C SER A 113 -8.98 -5.13 -0.20
N HIS A 114 -9.55 -5.28 0.98
CA HIS A 114 -10.96 -5.64 1.16
C HIS A 114 -11.68 -4.42 1.76
N PRO A 115 -12.77 -3.94 1.13
CA PRO A 115 -13.49 -2.76 1.58
C PRO A 115 -14.53 -3.08 2.68
N ASP A 116 -14.41 -4.24 3.32
CA ASP A 116 -15.30 -4.72 4.35
C ASP A 116 -14.54 -5.47 5.46
N GLN A 117 -15.17 -5.62 6.61
CA GLN A 117 -14.59 -6.31 7.76
C GLN A 117 -14.72 -7.85 7.73
N PHE A 118 -15.49 -8.40 6.80
CA PHE A 118 -15.83 -9.83 6.77
C PHE A 118 -14.89 -10.64 5.90
N SER A 119 -14.28 -10.02 4.92
CA SER A 119 -13.30 -10.61 4.03
C SER A 119 -11.94 -10.69 4.73
N THR A 120 -11.63 -11.82 5.33
CA THR A 120 -10.46 -12.02 6.19
C THR A 120 -9.40 -12.94 5.58
N SER A 121 -9.35 -13.00 4.26
CA SER A 121 -8.39 -13.84 3.54
C SER A 121 -8.12 -13.28 2.16
N PHE A 122 -6.89 -13.45 1.69
CA PHE A 122 -6.54 -13.28 0.27
C PHE A 122 -5.54 -14.34 -0.17
N SER A 123 -5.39 -14.49 -1.48
CA SER A 123 -4.32 -15.31 -2.05
C SER A 123 -3.54 -14.52 -3.10
N VAL A 124 -2.25 -14.79 -3.18
CA VAL A 124 -1.36 -14.15 -4.15
C VAL A 124 -0.42 -15.20 -4.76
N LYS A 125 -0.07 -15.01 -6.03
CA LYS A 125 0.96 -15.81 -6.69
C LYS A 125 2.33 -15.40 -6.15
N ASP A 126 3.13 -16.40 -5.72
CA ASP A 126 4.49 -16.21 -5.23
C ASP A 126 5.35 -17.41 -5.60
N GLU A 127 6.27 -17.21 -6.52
CA GLU A 127 7.11 -18.24 -7.11
C GLU A 127 8.51 -18.24 -6.49
N ALA A 128 9.23 -19.34 -6.66
CA ALA A 128 10.66 -19.37 -6.34
C ALA A 128 11.48 -18.67 -7.43
N GLY A 129 12.76 -18.37 -7.14
CA GLY A 129 13.75 -17.93 -8.13
C GLY A 129 14.12 -16.46 -8.08
N CYS A 130 13.57 -15.67 -7.18
CA CYS A 130 14.05 -14.30 -6.93
C CYS A 130 15.22 -14.30 -5.95
N SER A 131 16.02 -13.23 -6.00
CA SER A 131 17.22 -13.05 -5.17
C SER A 131 16.92 -12.69 -3.71
N ALA A 132 15.71 -12.24 -3.41
CA ALA A 132 15.26 -11.88 -2.07
C ALA A 132 14.02 -12.69 -1.69
N PRO A 133 13.80 -12.99 -0.41
CA PRO A 133 12.59 -13.63 0.05
C PRO A 133 11.38 -12.68 -0.09
N SER A 134 10.23 -13.26 -0.42
CA SER A 134 8.98 -12.53 -0.43
C SER A 134 8.57 -12.13 0.98
N LEU A 135 7.86 -11.01 1.10
CA LEU A 135 7.39 -10.49 2.37
C LEU A 135 6.09 -9.67 2.17
N GLY A 136 5.39 -9.37 3.24
CA GLY A 136 4.20 -8.55 3.17
C GLY A 136 3.79 -7.97 4.50
N PHE A 137 2.94 -6.96 4.40
CA PHE A 137 2.36 -6.22 5.53
C PHE A 137 0.85 -6.14 5.36
N LEU A 138 0.14 -6.34 6.44
CA LEU A 138 -1.31 -6.26 6.51
C LEU A 138 -1.72 -5.15 7.48
N TYR A 139 -2.73 -4.40 7.12
CA TYR A 139 -3.26 -3.25 7.86
C TYR A 139 -4.76 -3.38 8.02
N THR A 140 -5.29 -2.92 9.12
CA THR A 140 -6.66 -2.44 9.21
C THR A 140 -6.71 -1.03 8.63
N VAL A 141 -7.78 -0.69 7.93
CA VAL A 141 -7.93 0.62 7.30
C VAL A 141 -9.35 1.14 7.43
N GLU A 142 -9.46 2.42 7.70
CA GLU A 142 -10.73 3.14 7.69
C GLU A 142 -10.49 4.60 7.26
N LYS A 143 -11.54 5.40 7.20
CA LYS A 143 -11.51 6.78 6.67
C LYS A 143 -10.49 7.73 7.31
N HIS A 144 -10.03 7.43 8.53
CA HIS A 144 -9.04 8.27 9.23
C HIS A 144 -7.60 7.83 8.97
N GLY A 145 -7.37 6.60 8.52
CA GLY A 145 -6.03 6.11 8.21
C GLY A 145 -5.86 4.61 8.35
N TYR A 146 -4.65 4.22 8.63
CA TYR A 146 -4.17 2.84 8.67
C TYR A 146 -3.69 2.48 10.07
N SER A 147 -3.88 1.21 10.46
CA SER A 147 -3.24 0.67 11.67
C SER A 147 -1.70 0.59 11.50
N GLU A 148 -1.01 0.30 12.59
CA GLU A 148 0.36 -0.20 12.49
C GLU A 148 0.36 -1.50 11.67
N PRO A 149 1.39 -1.71 10.81
CA PRO A 149 1.49 -2.90 9.98
C PRO A 149 1.72 -4.15 10.81
N VAL A 150 1.07 -5.23 10.41
CA VAL A 150 1.43 -6.58 10.86
C VAL A 150 2.24 -7.23 9.77
N THR A 151 3.46 -7.65 10.10
CA THR A 151 4.27 -8.46 9.18
C THR A 151 3.61 -9.81 8.98
N ILE A 152 3.31 -10.16 7.74
CA ILE A 152 2.76 -11.46 7.37
C ILE A 152 3.85 -12.51 7.58
N PRO A 153 3.58 -13.63 8.31
CA PRO A 153 4.54 -14.71 8.50
C PRO A 153 4.73 -15.50 7.20
N TRP A 154 5.47 -14.91 6.27
CA TRP A 154 5.58 -15.40 4.89
C TRP A 154 6.25 -16.79 4.85
N PRO A 155 5.60 -17.80 4.26
CA PRO A 155 6.18 -19.15 4.18
C PRO A 155 7.29 -19.20 3.13
N ALA A 156 8.33 -19.96 3.41
CA ALA A 156 9.41 -20.20 2.44
C ALA A 156 8.86 -20.85 1.14
N PRO A 157 9.50 -20.61 0.00
CA PRO A 157 9.16 -21.22 -1.28
C PRO A 157 9.46 -22.73 -1.30
#